data_eb7cdfb7a50f1dd36c994571097ce189
#
_entry.id   eb7cdfb7a50f1dd36c994571097ce189
#
_cell.length_a   1.000
_cell.length_b   1.000
_cell.length_c   1.000
_cell.angle_alpha   90.00
_cell.angle_beta   90.00
_cell.angle_gamma   90.00
#
_symmetry.space_group_name_H-M   'P 1'
#
loop_
_entity.id
_entity.type
_entity.pdbx_description
1 polymer ?
#
loop_
_entity_poly.entity_id
_entity_poly.type
_entity_poly.pdbx_seq_one_letter_code
_entity_poly.pdbx_strand_id
1 'polypeptide(L)'
;SLVRPGELIFDPFCGTGGILLEAREIGVRVLGSDFDPAMVAGYRQNLPGSDVMIADATAVPICDGALDSVVTDLPYGQSVRIHGESMDRLYDGSLAEIRRILKPGRRAVVVTHRDIAPIAARHFTILQEHEQRVHRSLTRRILVLG
;
A
#
# COMPACT_ATOMS: atom_id res chain seq x y z
N SER A 1 0.32 -11.59 -14.44
CA SER A 1 -0.39 -11.25 -13.21
C SER A 1 0.57 -11.30 -12.01
N LEU A 2 0.49 -10.30 -11.13
CA LEU A 2 1.30 -10.24 -9.90
C LEU A 2 0.71 -11.08 -8.77
N VAL A 3 -0.55 -11.46 -8.88
CA VAL A 3 -1.30 -12.21 -7.86
C VAL A 3 -2.21 -13.21 -8.54
N ARG A 4 -2.40 -14.35 -7.86
CA ARG A 4 -3.28 -15.43 -8.31
C ARG A 4 -4.49 -15.54 -7.40
N PRO A 5 -5.64 -16.08 -7.88
CA PRO A 5 -6.77 -16.37 -7.02
C PRO A 5 -6.35 -17.19 -5.79
N GLY A 6 -6.88 -16.83 -4.61
CA GLY A 6 -6.54 -17.46 -3.34
C GLY A 6 -5.32 -16.90 -2.61
N GLU A 7 -4.48 -16.13 -3.28
CA GLU A 7 -3.38 -15.40 -2.64
C GLU A 7 -3.92 -14.24 -1.81
N LEU A 8 -3.11 -13.74 -0.88
CA LEU A 8 -3.47 -12.64 0.02
C LEU A 8 -2.78 -11.35 -0.41
N ILE A 9 -3.59 -10.35 -0.75
CA ILE A 9 -3.15 -8.96 -0.99
C ILE A 9 -3.38 -8.12 0.25
N PHE A 10 -2.42 -7.29 0.59
CA PHE A 10 -2.49 -6.32 1.67
C PHE A 10 -2.32 -4.88 1.17
N ASP A 11 -3.09 -3.96 1.76
CA ASP A 11 -2.93 -2.52 1.58
C ASP A 11 -2.77 -1.84 2.94
N PRO A 12 -1.55 -1.35 3.27
CA PRO A 12 -1.27 -0.69 4.56
C PRO A 12 -1.83 0.74 4.67
N PHE A 13 -2.34 1.29 3.59
CA PHE A 13 -3.00 2.61 3.53
C PHE A 13 -4.38 2.45 2.87
N CYS A 14 -5.16 1.51 3.35
CA CYS A 14 -6.34 1.04 2.63
C CYS A 14 -7.46 2.06 2.49
N GLY A 15 -7.51 3.07 3.33
CA GLY A 15 -8.62 4.00 3.35
C GLY A 15 -9.96 3.27 3.47
N THR A 16 -10.91 3.61 2.64
CA THR A 16 -12.22 2.94 2.59
C THR A 16 -12.23 1.69 1.70
N GLY A 17 -11.08 1.26 1.18
CA GLY A 17 -10.91 -0.04 0.55
C GLY A 17 -11.10 -0.08 -0.97
N GLY A 18 -10.96 1.03 -1.68
CA GLY A 18 -11.19 1.08 -3.13
C GLY A 18 -10.35 0.09 -3.93
N ILE A 19 -9.05 0.04 -3.69
CA ILE A 19 -8.15 -0.89 -4.39
C ILE A 19 -8.47 -2.34 -4.03
N LEU A 20 -8.69 -2.63 -2.75
CA LEU A 20 -8.95 -3.99 -2.28
C LEU A 20 -10.32 -4.51 -2.71
N LEU A 21 -11.30 -3.64 -2.91
CA LEU A 21 -12.58 -4.01 -3.48
C LEU A 21 -12.42 -4.60 -4.89
N GLU A 22 -11.66 -3.94 -5.74
CA GLU A 22 -11.36 -4.44 -7.09
C GLU A 22 -10.59 -5.77 -7.05
N ALA A 23 -9.60 -5.89 -6.15
CA ALA A 23 -8.85 -7.13 -5.98
C ALA A 23 -9.75 -8.30 -5.55
N ARG A 24 -10.68 -8.05 -4.63
CA ARG A 24 -11.63 -9.07 -4.16
C ARG A 24 -12.53 -9.59 -5.30
N GLU A 25 -12.92 -8.73 -6.21
CA GLU A 25 -13.77 -9.11 -7.35
C GLU A 25 -13.11 -10.10 -8.31
N ILE A 26 -11.79 -10.13 -8.36
CA ILE A 26 -11.05 -11.11 -9.17
C ILE A 26 -10.66 -12.38 -8.39
N GLY A 27 -11.23 -12.59 -7.19
CA GLY A 27 -11.05 -13.81 -6.42
C GLY A 27 -9.81 -13.83 -5.51
N VAL A 28 -9.19 -12.70 -5.27
CA VAL A 28 -8.04 -12.56 -4.38
C VAL A 28 -8.54 -12.30 -2.95
N ARG A 29 -7.89 -12.91 -1.95
CA ARG A 29 -8.13 -12.59 -0.55
C ARG A 29 -7.51 -11.22 -0.24
N VAL A 30 -8.20 -10.42 0.57
CA VAL A 30 -7.76 -9.05 0.85
C VAL A 30 -7.66 -8.79 2.35
N LEU A 31 -6.68 -7.99 2.73
CA LEU A 31 -6.46 -7.48 4.08
C LEU A 31 -6.09 -6.00 3.97
N GLY A 32 -6.76 -5.17 4.73
CA GLY A 32 -6.46 -3.74 4.79
C GLY A 32 -6.00 -3.31 6.17
N SER A 33 -5.25 -2.23 6.22
CA SER A 33 -5.03 -1.46 7.44
C SER A 33 -5.00 0.03 7.14
N ASP A 34 -5.40 0.82 8.11
CA ASP A 34 -5.30 2.27 8.06
C ASP A 34 -5.11 2.80 9.47
N PHE A 35 -4.40 3.89 9.61
CA PHE A 35 -4.18 4.54 10.92
C PHE A 35 -5.44 5.27 11.42
N ASP A 36 -6.31 5.70 10.49
CA ASP A 36 -7.53 6.43 10.79
C ASP A 36 -8.71 5.48 11.03
N PRO A 37 -9.27 5.43 12.26
CA PRO A 37 -10.43 4.60 12.56
C PRO A 37 -11.65 4.89 11.68
N ALA A 38 -11.83 6.12 11.22
CA ALA A 38 -12.93 6.47 10.34
C ALA A 38 -12.80 5.80 8.97
N MET A 39 -11.58 5.69 8.45
CA MET A 39 -11.31 4.94 7.21
C MET A 39 -11.61 3.47 7.39
N VAL A 40 -11.19 2.86 8.49
CA VAL A 40 -11.47 1.45 8.80
C VAL A 40 -12.97 1.19 8.91
N ALA A 41 -13.74 2.10 9.52
CA ALA A 41 -15.19 2.00 9.56
C ALA A 41 -15.81 2.03 8.17
N GLY A 42 -15.35 2.92 7.29
CA GLY A 42 -15.77 2.95 5.88
C GLY A 42 -15.41 1.69 5.10
N TYR A 43 -14.22 1.16 5.35
CA TYR A 43 -13.78 -0.12 4.77
C TYR A 43 -14.76 -1.27 5.12
N ARG A 44 -15.15 -1.38 6.39
CA ARG A 44 -16.08 -2.43 6.84
C ARG A 44 -17.45 -2.34 6.16
N GLN A 45 -17.87 -1.14 5.80
CA GLN A 45 -19.12 -0.93 5.05
C GLN A 45 -18.98 -1.34 3.59
N ASN A 46 -17.83 -1.04 2.97
CA ASN A 46 -17.59 -1.28 1.54
C ASN A 46 -17.19 -2.73 1.23
N LEU A 47 -16.50 -3.39 2.16
CA LEU A 47 -16.01 -4.75 2.00
C LEU A 47 -16.49 -5.64 3.17
N PRO A 48 -17.81 -5.90 3.27
CA PRO A 48 -18.32 -6.76 4.34
C PRO A 48 -17.67 -8.15 4.31
N GLY A 49 -17.23 -8.64 5.47
CA GLY A 49 -16.58 -9.95 5.59
C GLY A 49 -15.11 -9.99 5.21
N SER A 50 -14.53 -8.88 4.77
CA SER A 50 -13.09 -8.78 4.54
C SER A 50 -12.37 -8.23 5.77
N ASP A 51 -11.15 -8.72 6.02
CA ASP A 51 -10.39 -8.35 7.21
C ASP A 51 -9.78 -6.96 7.08
N VAL A 52 -9.80 -6.23 8.18
CA VAL A 52 -9.19 -4.90 8.29
C VAL A 52 -8.73 -4.65 9.72
N MET A 53 -7.67 -3.87 9.88
CA MET A 53 -7.16 -3.47 11.18
C MET A 53 -6.82 -1.98 11.22
N ILE A 54 -6.82 -1.41 12.42
CA ILE A 54 -6.24 -0.08 12.66
C ILE A 54 -4.77 -0.30 12.97
N ALA A 55 -3.89 0.24 12.14
CA ALA A 55 -2.45 0.06 12.32
C ALA A 55 -1.65 1.20 11.69
N ASP A 56 -0.47 1.44 12.26
CA ASP A 56 0.54 2.32 11.70
C ASP A 56 1.28 1.55 10.58
N ALA A 57 1.33 2.13 9.39
CA ALA A 57 2.00 1.52 8.24
C ALA A 57 3.52 1.34 8.42
N THR A 58 4.12 2.02 9.39
CA THR A 58 5.54 1.86 9.74
C THR A 58 5.79 0.81 10.82
N ALA A 59 4.75 0.22 11.38
CA ALA A 59 4.82 -0.79 12.44
C ALA A 59 3.60 -1.72 12.36
N VAL A 60 3.51 -2.46 11.27
CA VAL A 60 2.35 -3.32 10.97
C VAL A 60 2.40 -4.60 11.81
N PRO A 61 1.31 -4.98 12.50
CA PRO A 61 1.27 -6.18 13.32
C PRO A 61 1.08 -7.46 12.48
N ILE A 62 1.97 -7.67 11.54
CA ILE A 62 2.02 -8.85 10.66
C ILE A 62 3.41 -9.46 10.74
N CYS A 63 3.49 -10.78 10.75
CA CYS A 63 4.76 -11.50 10.81
C CYS A 63 5.60 -11.28 9.55
N ASP A 64 6.92 -11.42 9.70
CA ASP A 64 7.84 -11.38 8.57
C ASP A 64 7.45 -12.41 7.51
N GLY A 65 7.49 -12.00 6.25
CA GLY A 65 7.26 -12.90 5.12
C GLY A 65 5.90 -13.59 5.09
N ALA A 66 4.84 -12.96 5.64
CA ALA A 66 3.52 -13.56 5.72
C ALA A 66 2.65 -13.33 4.47
N LEU A 67 2.97 -12.34 3.65
CA LEU A 67 2.08 -11.86 2.59
C LEU A 67 2.57 -12.22 1.20
N ASP A 68 1.61 -12.48 0.31
CA ASP A 68 1.86 -12.79 -1.09
C ASP A 68 2.09 -11.53 -1.93
N SER A 69 1.36 -10.47 -1.65
CA SER A 69 1.46 -9.22 -2.39
C SER A 69 1.00 -8.03 -1.56
N VAL A 70 1.57 -6.87 -1.86
CA VAL A 70 1.12 -5.57 -1.34
C VAL A 70 0.78 -4.66 -2.50
N VAL A 71 -0.37 -4.01 -2.42
CA VAL A 71 -0.78 -2.97 -3.36
C VAL A 71 -1.27 -1.79 -2.54
N THR A 72 -0.70 -0.62 -2.76
CA THR A 72 -1.08 0.55 -1.98
C THR A 72 -0.94 1.85 -2.76
N ASP A 73 -1.79 2.81 -2.42
CA ASP A 73 -1.69 4.20 -2.87
C ASP A 73 -1.15 5.02 -1.68
N LEU A 74 0.09 5.46 -1.80
CA LEU A 74 0.74 6.20 -0.72
C LEU A 74 0.07 7.56 -0.51
N PRO A 75 -0.07 7.99 0.75
CA PRO A 75 -0.62 9.30 1.05
C PRO A 75 0.28 10.41 0.49
N TYR A 76 -0.33 11.49 0.05
CA TYR A 76 0.39 12.65 -0.48
C TYR A 76 -0.29 13.95 -0.10
N GLY A 77 0.49 15.04 -0.15
CA GLY A 77 -0.02 16.38 0.03
C GLY A 77 -0.42 16.72 1.47
N GLN A 78 -1.28 17.72 1.60
CA GLN A 78 -1.65 18.31 2.89
C GLN A 78 -2.75 17.54 3.62
N SER A 79 -3.29 16.50 3.02
CA SER A 79 -4.39 15.71 3.59
C SER A 79 -3.94 14.78 4.72
N VAL A 80 -2.65 14.58 4.90
CA VAL A 80 -2.10 13.73 5.96
C VAL A 80 -1.35 14.60 6.96
N ARG A 81 -1.95 14.79 8.13
CA ARG A 81 -1.25 15.34 9.29
C ARG A 81 -0.43 14.23 9.92
N ILE A 82 0.87 14.29 9.68
CA ILE A 82 1.80 13.40 10.31
C ILE A 82 2.43 14.17 11.46
N HIS A 83 2.21 13.77 12.69
CA HIS A 83 2.67 14.40 13.93
C HIS A 83 4.17 14.74 13.90
N GLY A 84 4.55 15.87 13.26
CA GLY A 84 5.92 16.36 13.19
C GLY A 84 6.90 15.53 12.35
N GLU A 85 6.45 14.48 11.69
CA GLU A 85 7.29 13.67 10.80
C GLU A 85 7.19 14.16 9.35
N SER A 86 8.30 14.09 8.61
CA SER A 86 8.30 14.37 7.19
C SER A 86 7.63 13.22 6.42
N MET A 87 7.06 13.53 5.26
CA MET A 87 6.51 12.51 4.36
C MET A 87 7.58 11.48 3.95
N ASP A 88 8.83 11.89 3.80
CA ASP A 88 9.93 10.99 3.44
C ASP A 88 10.18 9.94 4.52
N ARG A 89 10.07 10.28 5.80
CA ARG A 89 10.17 9.30 6.89
C ARG A 89 9.01 8.30 6.87
N LEU A 90 7.80 8.75 6.58
CA LEU A 90 6.66 7.86 6.41
C LEU A 90 6.87 6.90 5.25
N TYR A 91 7.31 7.40 4.11
CA TYR A 91 7.59 6.56 2.94
C TYR A 91 8.71 5.56 3.23
N ASP A 92 9.80 6.00 3.82
CA ASP A 92 10.92 5.11 4.17
C ASP A 92 10.49 4.02 5.15
N GLY A 93 9.83 4.39 6.23
CA GLY A 93 9.36 3.44 7.24
C GLY A 93 8.31 2.47 6.72
N SER A 94 7.35 2.94 5.92
CA SER A 94 6.32 2.06 5.37
C SER A 94 6.87 1.12 4.30
N LEU A 95 7.81 1.57 3.47
CA LEU A 95 8.45 0.70 2.48
C LEU A 95 9.33 -0.36 3.14
N ALA A 96 10.02 -0.03 4.23
CA ALA A 96 10.75 -1.00 5.03
C ALA A 96 9.82 -2.09 5.60
N GLU A 97 8.65 -1.68 6.12
CA GLU A 97 7.63 -2.63 6.62
C GLU A 97 7.07 -3.49 5.50
N ILE A 98 6.76 -2.92 4.35
CA ILE A 98 6.29 -3.69 3.18
C ILE A 98 7.33 -4.74 2.79
N ARG A 99 8.62 -4.37 2.78
CA ARG A 99 9.70 -5.33 2.51
C ARG A 99 9.71 -6.48 3.53
N ARG A 100 9.55 -6.16 4.81
CA ARG A 100 9.58 -7.14 5.90
C ARG A 100 8.44 -8.16 5.80
N ILE A 101 7.22 -7.70 5.54
CA ILE A 101 6.02 -8.55 5.57
C ILE A 101 5.80 -9.36 4.29
N LEU A 102 6.42 -8.98 3.17
CA LEU A 102 6.35 -9.73 1.92
C LEU A 102 7.20 -11.01 1.99
N LYS A 103 6.67 -12.09 1.45
CA LYS A 103 7.45 -13.30 1.21
C LYS A 103 8.62 -12.99 0.26
N PRO A 104 9.79 -13.65 0.44
CA PRO A 104 10.90 -13.50 -0.50
C PRO A 104 10.47 -13.77 -1.95
N GLY A 105 10.96 -12.94 -2.87
CA GLY A 105 10.66 -13.06 -4.30
C GLY A 105 9.29 -12.54 -4.73
N ARG A 106 8.49 -12.04 -3.79
CA ARG A 106 7.18 -11.45 -4.08
C ARG A 106 7.30 -9.94 -4.30
N ARG A 107 6.24 -9.34 -4.83
CA ARG A 107 6.25 -7.97 -5.33
C ARG A 107 5.25 -7.08 -4.62
N ALA A 108 5.59 -5.79 -4.57
CA ALA A 108 4.67 -4.72 -4.19
C ALA A 108 4.40 -3.82 -5.37
N VAL A 109 3.16 -3.33 -5.48
CA VAL A 109 2.78 -2.27 -6.41
C VAL A 109 2.41 -1.05 -5.58
N VAL A 110 3.12 0.03 -5.81
CA VAL A 110 2.97 1.27 -5.07
C VAL A 110 2.60 2.39 -6.02
N VAL A 111 1.47 3.02 -5.74
CA VAL A 111 1.01 4.22 -6.44
C VAL A 111 1.41 5.43 -5.60
N THR A 112 1.98 6.44 -6.25
CA THR A 112 2.42 7.66 -5.58
C THR A 112 2.26 8.87 -6.50
N HIS A 113 2.16 10.05 -5.90
CA HIS A 113 2.13 11.33 -6.62
C HIS A 113 3.45 12.10 -6.46
N ARG A 114 4.44 11.50 -5.80
CA ARG A 114 5.79 12.03 -5.64
C ARG A 114 6.80 11.09 -6.26
N ASP A 115 7.96 11.62 -6.62
CA ASP A 115 9.09 10.76 -6.99
C ASP A 115 9.73 10.18 -5.72
N ILE A 116 9.39 8.94 -5.43
CA ILE A 116 9.92 8.19 -4.28
C ILE A 116 10.96 7.14 -4.68
N ALA A 117 11.37 7.12 -5.95
CA ALA A 117 12.32 6.11 -6.43
C ALA A 117 13.61 6.03 -5.59
N PRO A 118 14.24 7.15 -5.17
CA PRO A 118 15.41 7.09 -4.30
C PRO A 118 15.14 6.43 -2.95
N ILE A 119 13.97 6.63 -2.37
CA ILE A 119 13.57 6.02 -1.10
C ILE A 119 13.25 4.54 -1.31
N ALA A 120 12.48 4.22 -2.33
CA ALA A 120 12.10 2.83 -2.66
C ALA A 120 13.35 1.96 -2.95
N ALA A 121 14.35 2.52 -3.60
CA ALA A 121 15.59 1.82 -3.93
C ALA A 121 16.42 1.41 -2.70
N ARG A 122 16.15 1.98 -1.53
CA ARG A 122 16.78 1.55 -0.27
C ARG A 122 16.30 0.17 0.19
N HIS A 123 15.10 -0.22 -0.20
CA HIS A 123 14.41 -1.41 0.32
C HIS A 123 14.09 -2.42 -0.76
N PHE A 124 13.97 -2.00 -2.02
CA PHE A 124 13.54 -2.81 -3.15
C PHE A 124 14.38 -2.56 -4.39
N THR A 125 14.33 -3.51 -5.31
CA THR A 125 14.67 -3.26 -6.71
C THR A 125 13.42 -2.72 -7.41
N ILE A 126 13.56 -1.61 -8.13
CA ILE A 126 12.48 -1.05 -8.93
C ILE A 126 12.45 -1.83 -10.25
N LEU A 127 11.43 -2.67 -10.42
CA LEU A 127 11.29 -3.53 -11.59
C LEU A 127 10.64 -2.81 -12.76
N GLN A 128 9.65 -1.94 -12.48
CA GLN A 128 8.96 -1.15 -13.47
C GLN A 128 8.54 0.17 -12.84
N GLU A 129 8.50 1.21 -13.65
CA GLU A 129 8.00 2.53 -13.27
C GLU A 129 7.16 3.08 -14.42
N HIS A 130 5.91 3.46 -14.12
CA HIS A 130 4.98 4.05 -15.06
C HIS A 130 4.52 5.40 -14.56
N GLU A 131 4.43 6.36 -15.47
CA GLU A 131 3.86 7.68 -15.18
C GLU A 131 2.55 7.84 -15.92
N GLN A 132 1.56 8.39 -15.22
CA GLN A 132 0.28 8.77 -15.79
C GLN A 132 -0.04 10.20 -15.39
N ARG A 133 -0.13 11.10 -16.37
CA ARG A 133 -0.54 12.46 -16.11
C ARG A 133 -2.04 12.51 -15.91
N VAL A 134 -2.48 12.92 -14.71
CA VAL A 134 -3.91 13.01 -14.36
C VAL A 134 -4.46 14.38 -14.79
N HIS A 135 -3.71 15.46 -14.53
CA HIS A 135 -4.00 16.81 -15.01
C HIS A 135 -2.70 17.64 -14.97
N ARG A 136 -2.77 18.95 -15.30
CA ARG A 136 -1.60 19.81 -15.45
C ARG A 136 -0.60 19.79 -14.30
N SER A 137 -1.08 19.62 -13.06
CA SER A 137 -0.27 19.70 -11.85
C SER A 137 -0.14 18.37 -11.10
N LEU A 138 -0.73 17.29 -11.61
CA LEU A 138 -0.75 16.01 -10.92
C LEU A 138 -0.31 14.88 -11.85
N THR A 139 0.80 14.25 -11.50
CA THR A 139 1.29 13.02 -12.14
C THR A 139 1.17 11.87 -11.15
N ARG A 140 0.55 10.79 -11.57
CA ARG A 140 0.52 9.54 -10.85
C ARG A 140 1.68 8.67 -11.31
N ARG A 141 2.40 8.10 -10.36
CA ARG A 141 3.49 7.16 -10.63
C ARG A 141 3.11 5.80 -10.06
N ILE A 142 3.37 4.77 -10.82
CA ILE A 142 3.13 3.39 -10.41
C ILE A 142 4.48 2.68 -10.44
N LEU A 143 4.90 2.18 -9.27
CA LEU A 143 6.15 1.44 -9.10
C LEU A 143 5.83 -0.03 -8.84
N VAL A 144 6.49 -0.91 -9.59
CA VAL A 144 6.52 -2.34 -9.30
C VAL A 144 7.86 -2.65 -8.65
N LEU A 145 7.80 -3.09 -7.41
CA LEU A 145 8.95 -3.30 -6.53
C LEU A 145 9.14 -4.79 -6.24
N GLY A 146 10.35 -5.22 -6.29
CA GLY A 146 10.69 -6.62 -5.98
C GLY A 146 11.96 -6.79 -5.16
#